data_b7a9ffc4be6a248c59523f21fa03fe76
#
_entry.id   b7a9ffc4be6a248c59523f21fa03fe76
#
_cell.length_a   1.000
_cell.length_b   1.000
_cell.length_c   1.000
_cell.angle_alpha   90.00
_cell.angle_beta   90.00
_cell.angle_gamma   90.00
#
_symmetry.space_group_name_H-M   'P 1'
#
loop_
_entity.id
_entity.type
_entity.pdbx_description
1 polymer ?
#
loop_
_entity_poly.entity_id
_entity_poly.type
_entity_poly.pdbx_seq_one_letter_code
_entity_poly.pdbx_strand_id
1 'polypeptide(L)'
;MIIEEQSVVHGRLVVVAGQLAPRLGYNQTAISCVRILRTEAVLDDVPVLYKPGAVFVLQGSKYGILEGDVYLYDEEHYLAVSVPVPFRMTSKASPQWPLLAVYLEFDMQMAAEIALQVEELAGPSDAKPRGLLSSRMDRDIEDVLLRLLTVLSNPVDVAVLGSSILRELHYRVMSGPQGDAVIAALQRKGTSGRLIESVTWLRENYASEIAVADLAKEVGMSVPSYHVHFKNLTGSSPMQYVKAMRLHEARLMIARRSGTIADAAASVGYVSPAQFSRDFRRHFGRTASEEAKWVHQHLGQQG
;
A
#
# COMPACT_ATOMS: atom_id res chain seq x y z
N MET A 1 1.76 -31.11 -15.76
CA MET A 1 0.35 -30.70 -15.96
C MET A 1 -0.05 -29.55 -15.07
N ILE A 2 -0.09 -29.65 -13.73
CA ILE A 2 -0.46 -28.49 -12.85
C ILE A 2 0.53 -27.32 -12.95
N ILE A 3 1.84 -27.57 -12.99
CA ILE A 3 2.91 -26.54 -13.10
C ILE A 3 2.88 -25.88 -14.49
N GLU A 4 2.59 -26.61 -15.56
CA GLU A 4 2.50 -26.06 -16.91
C GLU A 4 1.26 -25.16 -17.09
N GLU A 5 0.13 -25.52 -16.49
CA GLU A 5 -1.08 -24.67 -16.52
C GLU A 5 -0.86 -23.36 -15.75
N GLN A 6 -0.20 -23.39 -14.60
CA GLN A 6 0.12 -22.18 -13.80
C GLN A 6 1.07 -21.25 -14.58
N SER A 7 2.07 -21.80 -15.26
CA SER A 7 2.96 -21.04 -16.16
C SER A 7 2.19 -20.36 -17.32
N VAL A 8 1.15 -20.98 -17.84
CA VAL A 8 0.32 -20.40 -18.92
C VAL A 8 -0.54 -19.24 -18.40
N VAL A 9 -1.17 -19.38 -17.22
CA VAL A 9 -1.99 -18.31 -16.61
C VAL A 9 -1.12 -17.11 -16.29
N HIS A 10 0.04 -17.35 -15.65
CA HIS A 10 0.99 -16.29 -15.32
C HIS A 10 1.50 -15.56 -16.57
N GLY A 11 1.87 -16.26 -17.63
CA GLY A 11 2.28 -15.64 -18.90
C GLY A 11 1.18 -14.75 -19.50
N ARG A 12 -0.10 -15.16 -19.41
CA ARG A 12 -1.23 -14.33 -19.84
C ARG A 12 -1.41 -13.09 -18.98
N LEU A 13 -1.24 -13.20 -17.66
CA LEU A 13 -1.26 -12.04 -16.74
C LEU A 13 -0.24 -10.98 -17.15
N VAL A 14 1.00 -11.38 -17.42
CA VAL A 14 2.07 -10.48 -17.86
C VAL A 14 1.71 -9.78 -19.18
N VAL A 15 1.20 -10.54 -20.16
CA VAL A 15 0.83 -9.98 -21.48
C VAL A 15 -0.29 -8.95 -21.33
N VAL A 16 -1.38 -9.28 -20.62
CA VAL A 16 -2.54 -8.39 -20.47
C VAL A 16 -2.16 -7.15 -19.65
N ALA A 17 -1.41 -7.32 -18.56
CA ALA A 17 -0.92 -6.21 -17.76
C ALA A 17 -0.01 -5.27 -18.58
N GLY A 18 0.88 -5.83 -19.42
CA GLY A 18 1.74 -5.07 -20.31
C GLY A 18 0.95 -4.22 -21.33
N GLN A 19 -0.15 -4.75 -21.87
CA GLN A 19 -1.06 -4.01 -22.76
C GLN A 19 -1.78 -2.87 -22.05
N LEU A 20 -2.20 -3.07 -20.79
CA LEU A 20 -2.85 -2.05 -19.96
C LEU A 20 -1.87 -1.02 -19.41
N ALA A 21 -0.56 -1.31 -19.41
CA ALA A 21 0.50 -0.43 -18.94
C ALA A 21 1.50 -0.04 -20.06
N PRO A 22 1.06 0.71 -21.08
CA PRO A 22 1.91 1.09 -22.22
C PRO A 22 3.00 2.11 -21.84
N ARG A 23 2.86 2.84 -20.73
CA ARG A 23 3.78 3.91 -20.30
C ARG A 23 4.58 3.48 -19.06
N LEU A 24 5.83 3.96 -18.96
CA LEU A 24 6.59 3.87 -17.71
C LEU A 24 5.90 4.68 -16.61
N GLY A 25 5.96 4.17 -15.38
CA GLY A 25 5.27 4.73 -14.24
C GLY A 25 3.91 4.07 -13.98
N TYR A 26 3.04 4.76 -13.23
CA TYR A 26 1.70 4.28 -12.94
C TYR A 26 0.75 4.54 -14.11
N ASN A 27 0.08 3.48 -14.55
CA ASN A 27 -0.97 3.51 -15.55
C ASN A 27 -2.31 3.34 -14.82
N GLN A 28 -3.17 4.36 -14.94
CA GLN A 28 -4.54 4.31 -14.40
C GLN A 28 -5.38 3.38 -15.26
N THR A 29 -6.33 2.68 -14.63
CA THR A 29 -7.27 1.82 -15.33
C THR A 29 -8.68 2.39 -15.29
N ALA A 30 -9.63 1.74 -15.96
CA ALA A 30 -11.05 2.12 -15.89
C ALA A 30 -11.67 1.95 -14.49
N ILE A 31 -11.01 1.21 -13.60
CA ILE A 31 -11.39 1.05 -12.20
C ILE A 31 -10.40 1.85 -11.33
N SER A 32 -10.87 2.91 -10.70
CA SER A 32 -10.02 3.90 -10.03
C SER A 32 -9.13 3.35 -8.91
N CYS A 33 -9.58 2.28 -8.23
CA CYS A 33 -8.82 1.61 -7.18
C CYS A 33 -7.77 0.59 -7.72
N VAL A 34 -7.70 0.40 -9.06
CA VAL A 34 -6.74 -0.51 -9.71
C VAL A 34 -5.78 0.30 -10.57
N ARG A 35 -4.48 0.14 -10.35
CA ARG A 35 -3.39 0.78 -11.11
C ARG A 35 -2.36 -0.24 -11.49
N ILE A 36 -1.68 -0.04 -12.61
CA ILE A 36 -0.59 -0.90 -13.04
C ILE A 36 0.70 -0.09 -13.10
N LEU A 37 1.72 -0.51 -12.37
CA LEU A 37 3.06 0.05 -12.45
C LEU A 37 3.88 -0.72 -13.48
N ARG A 38 4.48 0.01 -14.41
CA ARG A 38 5.55 -0.48 -15.26
C ARG A 38 6.80 0.35 -15.00
N THR A 39 7.91 -0.27 -14.64
CA THR A 39 9.18 0.45 -14.44
C THR A 39 10.37 -0.40 -14.88
N GLU A 40 11.36 0.26 -15.46
CA GLU A 40 12.64 -0.31 -15.84
C GLU A 40 13.74 0.08 -14.83
N ALA A 41 13.40 0.97 -13.89
CA ALA A 41 14.36 1.48 -12.93
C ALA A 41 14.53 0.48 -11.75
N VAL A 42 15.78 0.23 -11.41
CA VAL A 42 16.13 -0.38 -10.12
C VAL A 42 15.90 0.67 -9.04
N LEU A 43 15.02 0.37 -8.10
CA LEU A 43 14.79 1.20 -6.92
C LEU A 43 15.49 0.54 -5.74
N ASP A 44 16.42 1.24 -5.11
CA ASP A 44 17.16 0.70 -3.97
C ASP A 44 16.87 1.53 -2.73
N ASP A 45 16.41 0.85 -1.68
CA ASP A 45 16.15 1.40 -0.36
C ASP A 45 15.28 2.68 -0.37
N VAL A 46 14.21 2.69 -1.18
CA VAL A 46 13.33 3.85 -1.35
C VAL A 46 12.24 3.85 -0.29
N PRO A 47 12.05 4.94 0.48
CA PRO A 47 10.94 5.03 1.41
C PRO A 47 9.61 5.14 0.65
N VAL A 48 8.68 4.31 1.03
CA VAL A 48 7.32 4.23 0.46
C VAL A 48 6.26 4.23 1.55
N LEU A 49 5.07 4.66 1.16
CA LEU A 49 3.87 4.61 1.98
C LEU A 49 2.74 4.10 1.08
N TYR A 50 2.30 2.88 1.31
CA TYR A 50 1.17 2.33 0.57
C TYR A 50 -0.13 2.57 1.33
N LYS A 51 -1.20 2.77 0.59
CA LYS A 51 -2.56 2.75 1.12
C LYS A 51 -2.99 1.31 1.40
N PRO A 52 -4.02 1.09 2.26
CA PRO A 52 -4.60 -0.24 2.44
C PRO A 52 -4.97 -0.85 1.09
N GLY A 53 -4.55 -2.10 0.87
CA GLY A 53 -4.71 -2.74 -0.41
C GLY A 53 -3.80 -3.94 -0.61
N ALA A 54 -3.59 -4.34 -1.85
CA ALA A 54 -2.66 -5.40 -2.20
C ALA A 54 -1.79 -5.01 -3.42
N VAL A 55 -0.58 -5.52 -3.45
CA VAL A 55 0.37 -5.34 -4.56
C VAL A 55 0.75 -6.72 -5.09
N PHE A 56 0.40 -6.98 -6.34
CA PHE A 56 0.69 -8.20 -7.06
C PHE A 56 1.78 -7.92 -8.09
N VAL A 57 2.96 -8.48 -7.90
CA VAL A 57 4.06 -8.38 -8.87
C VAL A 57 3.90 -9.51 -9.88
N LEU A 58 3.70 -9.15 -11.13
CA LEU A 58 3.51 -10.10 -12.22
C LEU A 58 4.81 -10.37 -12.98
N GLN A 59 5.76 -9.47 -12.93
CA GLN A 59 7.09 -9.60 -13.52
C GLN A 59 8.10 -8.80 -12.73
N GLY A 60 9.26 -9.37 -12.46
CA GLY A 60 10.30 -8.80 -11.63
C GLY A 60 10.10 -9.12 -10.15
N SER A 61 10.75 -8.37 -9.26
CA SER A 61 10.62 -8.60 -7.83
C SER A 61 10.75 -7.32 -7.02
N LYS A 62 10.09 -7.32 -5.87
CA LYS A 62 10.20 -6.27 -4.86
C LYS A 62 10.37 -6.90 -3.49
N TYR A 63 11.02 -6.19 -2.60
CA TYR A 63 10.96 -6.50 -1.17
C TYR A 63 10.88 -5.21 -0.36
N GLY A 64 10.10 -5.28 0.71
CA GLY A 64 9.98 -4.23 1.70
C GLY A 64 10.74 -4.59 2.97
N ILE A 65 11.27 -3.59 3.66
CA ILE A 65 11.90 -3.74 4.96
C ILE A 65 11.16 -2.86 5.96
N LEU A 66 10.63 -3.49 7.00
CA LEU A 66 9.96 -2.82 8.11
C LEU A 66 10.52 -3.40 9.42
N GLU A 67 11.18 -2.58 10.23
CA GLU A 67 11.82 -2.98 11.51
C GLU A 67 12.83 -4.15 11.44
N GLY A 68 13.42 -4.39 10.26
CA GLY A 68 14.35 -5.51 10.02
C GLY A 68 13.67 -6.75 9.45
N ASP A 69 12.35 -6.82 9.48
CA ASP A 69 11.60 -7.87 8.79
C ASP A 69 11.56 -7.58 7.28
N VAL A 70 11.76 -8.63 6.49
CA VAL A 70 11.75 -8.59 5.02
C VAL A 70 10.43 -9.15 4.51
N TYR A 71 9.73 -8.36 3.69
CA TYR A 71 8.49 -8.72 3.02
C TYR A 71 8.76 -8.85 1.52
N LEU A 72 8.89 -10.08 1.06
CA LEU A 72 9.05 -10.37 -0.37
C LEU A 72 7.68 -10.29 -1.07
N TYR A 73 7.64 -9.64 -2.22
CA TYR A 73 6.51 -9.67 -3.15
C TYR A 73 7.03 -9.69 -4.58
N ASP A 74 6.81 -10.79 -5.22
CA ASP A 74 7.30 -11.18 -6.54
C ASP A 74 6.24 -11.96 -7.30
N GLU A 75 6.63 -12.70 -8.31
CA GLU A 75 5.72 -13.50 -9.13
C GLU A 75 4.99 -14.60 -8.34
N GLU A 76 5.53 -15.01 -7.16
CA GLU A 76 4.92 -16.04 -6.30
C GLU A 76 4.25 -15.46 -5.04
N HIS A 77 4.53 -14.20 -4.69
CA HIS A 77 4.05 -13.60 -3.45
C HIS A 77 3.47 -12.21 -3.70
N TYR A 78 2.33 -11.93 -3.09
CA TYR A 78 1.77 -10.59 -3.04
C TYR A 78 1.98 -9.94 -1.67
N LEU A 79 1.98 -8.60 -1.66
CA LEU A 79 2.01 -7.83 -0.43
C LEU A 79 0.60 -7.33 -0.12
N ALA A 80 0.08 -7.66 1.06
CA ALA A 80 -1.13 -7.05 1.61
C ALA A 80 -0.76 -5.96 2.61
N VAL A 81 -1.44 -4.82 2.50
CA VAL A 81 -1.30 -3.65 3.36
C VAL A 81 -2.65 -3.38 4.00
N SER A 82 -2.77 -3.59 5.29
CA SER A 82 -4.03 -3.44 6.02
C SER A 82 -4.21 -2.04 6.61
N VAL A 83 -3.12 -1.41 7.01
CA VAL A 83 -3.06 0.00 7.42
C VAL A 83 -1.88 0.67 6.73
N PRO A 84 -1.95 1.98 6.42
CA PRO A 84 -0.80 2.67 5.84
C PRO A 84 0.40 2.60 6.77
N VAL A 85 1.50 2.02 6.31
CA VAL A 85 2.75 2.00 7.06
C VAL A 85 3.89 2.50 6.19
N PRO A 86 4.74 3.42 6.70
CA PRO A 86 5.95 3.82 6.02
C PRO A 86 7.00 2.71 6.16
N PHE A 87 7.54 2.24 5.04
CA PHE A 87 8.60 1.24 5.01
C PHE A 87 9.58 1.51 3.87
N ARG A 88 10.68 0.80 3.84
CA ARG A 88 11.68 0.92 2.77
C ARG A 88 11.53 -0.21 1.79
N MET A 89 11.66 0.11 0.49
CA MET A 89 11.41 -0.83 -0.59
C MET A 89 12.57 -0.83 -1.58
N THR A 90 12.93 -2.01 -2.02
CA THR A 90 13.83 -2.25 -3.15
C THR A 90 13.09 -3.01 -4.24
N SER A 91 13.37 -2.70 -5.50
CA SER A 91 12.83 -3.44 -6.64
C SER A 91 13.92 -3.76 -7.65
N LYS A 92 13.77 -4.90 -8.32
CA LYS A 92 14.63 -5.32 -9.43
C LYS A 92 13.85 -5.21 -10.72
N ALA A 93 14.41 -4.48 -11.67
CA ALA A 93 13.87 -4.27 -13.02
C ALA A 93 15.00 -3.97 -14.00
N SER A 94 14.73 -4.12 -15.28
CA SER A 94 15.63 -3.67 -16.35
C SER A 94 14.80 -3.33 -17.60
N PRO A 95 15.38 -2.66 -18.62
CA PRO A 95 14.68 -2.44 -19.89
C PRO A 95 14.25 -3.72 -20.59
N GLN A 96 15.03 -4.81 -20.46
CA GLN A 96 14.73 -6.13 -21.03
C GLN A 96 13.73 -6.93 -20.21
N TRP A 97 13.65 -6.63 -18.91
CA TRP A 97 12.76 -7.29 -17.94
C TRP A 97 12.15 -6.25 -17.00
N PRO A 98 11.19 -5.43 -17.52
CA PRO A 98 10.55 -4.39 -16.71
C PRO A 98 9.74 -5.00 -15.56
N LEU A 99 9.72 -4.31 -14.45
CA LEU A 99 8.80 -4.64 -13.36
C LEU A 99 7.38 -4.30 -13.81
N LEU A 100 6.47 -5.27 -13.70
CA LEU A 100 5.03 -5.11 -13.84
C LEU A 100 4.33 -5.48 -12.53
N ALA A 101 3.57 -4.55 -11.97
CA ALA A 101 2.84 -4.80 -10.73
C ALA A 101 1.44 -4.18 -10.76
N VAL A 102 0.45 -4.94 -10.31
CA VAL A 102 -0.93 -4.49 -10.11
C VAL A 102 -1.08 -4.00 -8.68
N TYR A 103 -1.57 -2.79 -8.50
CA TYR A 103 -1.93 -2.20 -7.22
C TYR A 103 -3.44 -2.16 -7.10
N LEU A 104 -3.96 -2.85 -6.11
CA LEU A 104 -5.35 -2.78 -5.68
C LEU A 104 -5.41 -1.94 -4.40
N GLU A 105 -6.08 -0.80 -4.42
CA GLU A 105 -6.46 -0.08 -3.20
C GLU A 105 -7.78 -0.68 -2.68
N PHE A 106 -7.85 -1.05 -1.41
CA PHE A 106 -9.07 -1.64 -0.86
C PHE A 106 -10.21 -0.63 -0.85
N ASP A 107 -11.35 -1.05 -1.37
CA ASP A 107 -12.63 -0.44 -1.06
C ASP A 107 -12.97 -0.81 0.40
N MET A 108 -12.85 0.16 1.29
CA MET A 108 -12.98 -0.07 2.73
C MET A 108 -14.39 -0.47 3.14
N GLN A 109 -15.43 -0.03 2.39
CA GLN A 109 -16.81 -0.46 2.62
C GLN A 109 -16.96 -1.94 2.25
N MET A 110 -16.54 -2.30 1.05
CA MET A 110 -16.57 -3.69 0.56
C MET A 110 -15.75 -4.62 1.47
N ALA A 111 -14.56 -4.20 1.89
CA ALA A 111 -13.72 -4.96 2.80
C ALA A 111 -14.36 -5.17 4.17
N ALA A 112 -15.03 -4.15 4.72
CA ALA A 112 -15.76 -4.27 5.99
C ALA A 112 -16.96 -5.22 5.87
N GLU A 113 -17.71 -5.18 4.76
CA GLU A 113 -18.81 -6.10 4.50
C GLU A 113 -18.33 -7.56 4.41
N ILE A 114 -17.21 -7.80 3.69
CA ILE A 114 -16.60 -9.14 3.59
C ILE A 114 -16.15 -9.63 4.97
N ALA A 115 -15.46 -8.76 5.75
CA ALA A 115 -14.99 -9.12 7.09
C ALA A 115 -16.14 -9.52 8.03
N LEU A 116 -17.28 -8.81 7.96
CA LEU A 116 -18.47 -9.17 8.74
C LEU A 116 -19.04 -10.53 8.32
N GLN A 117 -19.18 -10.77 7.03
CA GLN A 117 -19.69 -12.05 6.52
C GLN A 117 -18.79 -13.24 6.87
N VAL A 118 -17.46 -13.04 6.81
CA VAL A 118 -16.50 -14.09 7.21
C VAL A 118 -16.62 -14.35 8.71
N GLU A 119 -16.70 -13.32 9.54
CA GLU A 119 -16.87 -13.48 11.00
C GLU A 119 -18.18 -14.19 11.39
N GLU A 120 -19.28 -13.86 10.71
CA GLU A 120 -20.58 -14.50 10.94
C GLU A 120 -20.57 -16.01 10.65
N LEU A 121 -19.81 -16.44 9.64
CA LEU A 121 -19.77 -17.83 9.17
C LEU A 121 -18.64 -18.66 9.79
N ALA A 122 -17.47 -18.07 9.99
CA ALA A 122 -16.26 -18.74 10.49
C ALA A 122 -16.00 -18.48 11.98
N GLY A 123 -16.73 -17.52 12.59
CA GLY A 123 -16.49 -17.06 13.94
C GLY A 123 -15.40 -15.97 14.05
N PRO A 124 -15.26 -15.35 15.24
CA PRO A 124 -14.26 -14.33 15.47
C PRO A 124 -12.84 -14.91 15.42
N SER A 125 -11.93 -14.16 14.84
CA SER A 125 -10.48 -14.50 14.79
C SER A 125 -9.73 -13.85 15.96
N ASP A 126 -8.83 -14.61 16.59
CA ASP A 126 -7.88 -14.13 17.60
C ASP A 126 -6.56 -13.59 16.98
N ALA A 127 -6.50 -13.46 15.67
CA ALA A 127 -5.30 -13.00 14.99
C ALA A 127 -4.94 -11.56 15.38
N LYS A 128 -3.65 -11.33 15.61
CA LYS A 128 -3.15 -9.98 15.88
C LYS A 128 -3.09 -9.19 14.58
N PRO A 129 -3.62 -7.95 14.54
CA PRO A 129 -3.54 -7.12 13.36
C PRO A 129 -2.07 -6.78 13.01
N ARG A 130 -1.75 -6.84 11.73
CA ARG A 130 -0.45 -6.47 11.18
C ARG A 130 -0.63 -5.50 10.01
N GLY A 131 0.22 -4.49 9.92
CA GLY A 131 0.16 -3.48 8.87
C GLY A 131 0.61 -3.98 7.51
N LEU A 132 1.62 -4.87 7.47
CA LEU A 132 2.16 -5.49 6.26
C LEU A 132 2.18 -7.00 6.38
N LEU A 133 1.85 -7.68 5.29
CA LEU A 133 1.81 -9.12 5.18
C LEU A 133 2.25 -9.53 3.77
N SER A 134 3.20 -10.45 3.69
CA SER A 134 3.56 -11.12 2.43
C SER A 134 2.92 -12.49 2.41
N SER A 135 2.15 -12.79 1.40
CA SER A 135 1.42 -14.07 1.26
C SER A 135 1.67 -14.67 -0.12
N ARG A 136 1.65 -15.99 -0.19
CA ARG A 136 1.83 -16.69 -1.46
C ARG A 136 0.64 -16.43 -2.39
N MET A 137 0.93 -16.18 -3.66
CA MET A 137 -0.08 -16.06 -4.71
C MET A 137 -0.51 -17.46 -5.12
N ASP A 138 -1.75 -17.83 -4.81
CA ASP A 138 -2.33 -19.10 -5.20
C ASP A 138 -3.07 -18.99 -6.56
N ARG A 139 -3.51 -20.12 -7.07
CA ARG A 139 -4.20 -20.20 -8.36
C ARG A 139 -5.50 -19.38 -8.37
N ASP A 140 -6.23 -19.35 -7.26
CA ASP A 140 -7.49 -18.61 -7.18
C ASP A 140 -7.26 -17.11 -7.32
N ILE A 141 -6.15 -16.59 -6.74
CA ILE A 141 -5.75 -15.18 -6.90
C ILE A 141 -5.29 -14.90 -8.33
N GLU A 142 -4.49 -15.77 -8.93
CA GLU A 142 -4.07 -15.63 -10.34
C GLU A 142 -5.26 -15.60 -11.31
N ASP A 143 -6.23 -16.50 -11.12
CA ASP A 143 -7.42 -16.60 -11.96
C ASP A 143 -8.31 -15.33 -11.82
N VAL A 144 -8.52 -14.82 -10.61
CA VAL A 144 -9.33 -13.62 -10.43
C VAL A 144 -8.60 -12.37 -10.94
N LEU A 145 -7.28 -12.28 -10.78
CA LEU A 145 -6.47 -11.22 -11.36
C LEU A 145 -6.53 -11.19 -12.89
N LEU A 146 -6.43 -12.38 -13.53
CA LEU A 146 -6.51 -12.48 -14.98
C LEU A 146 -7.89 -12.03 -15.49
N ARG A 147 -8.96 -12.42 -14.81
CA ARG A 147 -10.33 -11.96 -15.13
C ARG A 147 -10.46 -10.46 -14.95
N LEU A 148 -9.94 -9.91 -13.84
CA LEU A 148 -9.93 -8.48 -13.58
C LEU A 148 -9.21 -7.70 -14.69
N LEU A 149 -7.97 -8.10 -15.02
CA LEU A 149 -7.20 -7.42 -16.06
C LEU A 149 -7.86 -7.55 -17.45
N THR A 150 -8.50 -8.68 -17.74
CA THR A 150 -9.20 -8.89 -19.01
C THR A 150 -10.40 -7.95 -19.16
N VAL A 151 -11.25 -7.80 -18.14
CA VAL A 151 -12.43 -6.92 -18.20
C VAL A 151 -12.04 -5.43 -18.29
N LEU A 152 -10.86 -5.03 -17.80
CA LEU A 152 -10.40 -3.64 -17.91
C LEU A 152 -10.20 -3.16 -19.35
N SER A 153 -10.13 -4.06 -20.31
CA SER A 153 -10.01 -3.74 -21.73
C SER A 153 -11.35 -3.39 -22.42
N ASN A 154 -12.49 -3.66 -21.75
CA ASN A 154 -13.83 -3.43 -22.30
C ASN A 154 -14.70 -2.63 -21.31
N PRO A 155 -15.15 -1.42 -21.64
CA PRO A 155 -15.98 -0.60 -20.75
C PRO A 155 -17.31 -1.26 -20.33
N VAL A 156 -17.92 -2.07 -21.19
CA VAL A 156 -19.17 -2.79 -20.86
C VAL A 156 -18.91 -3.85 -19.81
N ASP A 157 -17.82 -4.62 -19.97
CA ASP A 157 -17.43 -5.64 -19.02
C ASP A 157 -17.05 -5.04 -17.66
N VAL A 158 -16.38 -3.89 -17.68
CA VAL A 158 -16.08 -3.13 -16.44
C VAL A 158 -17.37 -2.75 -15.71
N ALA A 159 -18.35 -2.23 -16.43
CA ALA A 159 -19.62 -1.77 -15.84
C ALA A 159 -20.44 -2.94 -15.26
N VAL A 160 -20.43 -4.09 -15.93
CA VAL A 160 -21.28 -5.25 -15.56
C VAL A 160 -20.56 -6.18 -14.56
N LEU A 161 -19.28 -6.48 -14.77
CA LEU A 161 -18.54 -7.53 -14.04
C LEU A 161 -17.55 -6.96 -13.03
N GLY A 162 -17.10 -5.71 -13.20
CA GLY A 162 -15.99 -5.13 -12.44
C GLY A 162 -16.17 -5.22 -10.92
N SER A 163 -17.33 -4.84 -10.41
CA SER A 163 -17.62 -4.86 -8.96
C SER A 163 -17.59 -6.28 -8.38
N SER A 164 -18.15 -7.27 -9.08
CA SER A 164 -18.17 -8.66 -8.62
C SER A 164 -16.78 -9.28 -8.58
N ILE A 165 -15.95 -9.00 -9.61
CA ILE A 165 -14.57 -9.49 -9.67
C ILE A 165 -13.70 -8.80 -8.61
N LEU A 166 -13.89 -7.51 -8.39
CA LEU A 166 -13.22 -6.79 -7.30
C LEU A 166 -13.57 -7.36 -5.93
N ARG A 167 -14.86 -7.66 -5.70
CA ARG A 167 -15.31 -8.28 -4.45
C ARG A 167 -14.65 -9.64 -4.24
N GLU A 168 -14.58 -10.47 -5.29
CA GLU A 168 -13.88 -11.75 -5.21
C GLU A 168 -12.39 -11.57 -4.88
N LEU A 169 -11.70 -10.62 -5.53
CA LEU A 169 -10.28 -10.38 -5.25
C LEU A 169 -10.05 -9.90 -3.81
N HIS A 170 -10.90 -8.99 -3.30
CA HIS A 170 -10.86 -8.59 -1.90
C HIS A 170 -11.02 -9.80 -0.97
N TYR A 171 -12.03 -10.62 -1.23
CA TYR A 171 -12.28 -11.82 -0.44
C TYR A 171 -11.09 -12.79 -0.47
N ARG A 172 -10.49 -13.07 -1.65
CA ARG A 172 -9.33 -13.97 -1.76
C ARG A 172 -8.11 -13.46 -0.97
N VAL A 173 -7.84 -12.16 -1.01
CA VAL A 173 -6.76 -11.56 -0.19
C VAL A 173 -7.08 -11.66 1.31
N MET A 174 -8.34 -11.43 1.71
CA MET A 174 -8.79 -11.44 3.10
C MET A 174 -9.02 -12.85 3.66
N SER A 175 -9.14 -13.87 2.83
CA SER A 175 -9.27 -15.28 3.21
C SER A 175 -8.00 -16.11 2.97
N GLY A 176 -6.93 -15.49 2.47
CA GLY A 176 -5.63 -16.13 2.28
C GLY A 176 -4.95 -16.54 3.60
N PRO A 177 -3.76 -17.18 3.53
CA PRO A 177 -3.10 -17.76 4.71
C PRO A 177 -2.84 -16.80 5.88
N GLN A 178 -2.79 -15.49 5.61
CA GLN A 178 -2.65 -14.44 6.62
C GLN A 178 -3.85 -13.47 6.62
N GLY A 179 -4.95 -13.87 6.00
CA GLY A 179 -6.16 -13.06 5.84
C GLY A 179 -6.77 -12.64 7.17
N ASP A 180 -6.73 -13.51 8.18
CA ASP A 180 -7.21 -13.19 9.53
C ASP A 180 -6.56 -11.93 10.12
N ALA A 181 -5.26 -11.74 9.89
CA ALA A 181 -4.56 -10.52 10.35
C ALA A 181 -4.98 -9.28 9.55
N VAL A 182 -5.33 -9.44 8.26
CA VAL A 182 -5.90 -8.36 7.43
C VAL A 182 -7.31 -8.02 7.94
N ILE A 183 -8.15 -9.03 8.15
CA ILE A 183 -9.50 -8.86 8.71
C ILE A 183 -9.43 -8.17 10.09
N ALA A 184 -8.57 -8.66 10.99
CA ALA A 184 -8.39 -8.07 12.30
C ALA A 184 -7.97 -6.59 12.25
N ALA A 185 -7.18 -6.21 11.22
CA ALA A 185 -6.79 -4.83 11.00
C ALA A 185 -7.87 -3.97 10.31
N LEU A 186 -8.84 -4.58 9.64
CA LEU A 186 -9.98 -3.89 9.02
C LEU A 186 -11.19 -3.80 9.96
N GLN A 187 -11.29 -4.71 10.93
CA GLN A 187 -12.34 -4.70 11.95
C GLN A 187 -12.04 -3.66 13.02
N ARG A 188 -12.90 -2.64 13.12
CA ARG A 188 -12.80 -1.58 14.12
C ARG A 188 -13.42 -1.98 15.47
N LYS A 189 -13.14 -3.21 15.96
CA LYS A 189 -13.70 -3.73 17.21
C LYS A 189 -12.65 -3.79 18.34
N GLY A 190 -13.09 -3.54 19.56
CA GLY A 190 -12.25 -3.66 20.75
C GLY A 190 -11.04 -2.71 20.79
N THR A 191 -10.03 -3.08 21.55
CA THR A 191 -8.80 -2.27 21.73
C THR A 191 -7.98 -2.17 20.46
N SER A 192 -7.91 -3.24 19.67
CA SER A 192 -7.24 -3.23 18.36
C SER A 192 -7.95 -2.30 17.38
N GLY A 193 -9.29 -2.28 17.36
CA GLY A 193 -10.07 -1.37 16.54
C GLY A 193 -9.79 0.10 16.86
N ARG A 194 -9.80 0.46 18.17
CA ARG A 194 -9.45 1.83 18.60
C ARG A 194 -8.02 2.23 18.23
N LEU A 195 -7.08 1.28 18.29
CA LEU A 195 -5.70 1.52 17.84
C LEU A 195 -5.64 1.84 16.33
N ILE A 196 -6.40 1.10 15.52
CA ILE A 196 -6.48 1.33 14.07
C ILE A 196 -7.18 2.66 13.77
N GLU A 197 -8.21 3.01 14.54
CA GLU A 197 -8.85 4.32 14.45
C GLU A 197 -7.86 5.45 14.77
N SER A 198 -6.98 5.28 15.76
CA SER A 198 -5.95 6.26 16.06
C SER A 198 -4.93 6.41 14.92
N VAL A 199 -4.56 5.32 14.22
CA VAL A 199 -3.72 5.38 13.02
C VAL A 199 -4.44 6.12 11.89
N THR A 200 -5.73 5.87 11.70
CA THR A 200 -6.55 6.56 10.70
C THR A 200 -6.65 8.06 11.03
N TRP A 201 -6.91 8.39 12.28
CA TRP A 201 -6.95 9.77 12.74
C TRP A 201 -5.61 10.50 12.52
N LEU A 202 -4.50 9.87 12.87
CA LEU A 202 -3.17 10.43 12.62
C LEU A 202 -2.92 10.69 11.13
N ARG A 203 -3.40 9.81 10.25
CA ARG A 203 -3.30 9.99 8.81
C ARG A 203 -4.13 11.17 8.29
N GLU A 204 -5.29 11.42 8.88
CA GLU A 204 -6.17 12.52 8.49
C GLU A 204 -5.74 13.86 9.10
N ASN A 205 -5.03 13.80 10.25
CA ASN A 205 -4.65 14.98 11.04
C ASN A 205 -3.13 15.16 11.14
N TYR A 206 -2.34 14.57 10.26
CA TYR A 206 -0.86 14.61 10.32
C TYR A 206 -0.28 16.01 10.34
N ALA A 207 -0.96 17.00 9.74
CA ALA A 207 -0.49 18.39 9.69
C ALA A 207 -0.68 19.14 11.02
N SER A 208 -1.56 18.66 11.89
CA SER A 208 -1.91 19.29 13.17
C SER A 208 -0.86 19.03 14.26
N GLU A 209 -0.97 19.74 15.37
CA GLU A 209 -0.24 19.40 16.60
C GLU A 209 -0.81 18.11 17.21
N ILE A 210 0.05 17.17 17.55
CA ILE A 210 -0.35 15.85 18.01
C ILE A 210 0.21 15.59 19.40
N ALA A 211 -0.68 15.35 20.35
CA ALA A 211 -0.37 14.89 21.69
C ALA A 211 -0.60 13.37 21.81
N VAL A 212 0.49 12.60 21.89
CA VAL A 212 0.43 11.13 21.98
C VAL A 212 -0.33 10.68 23.24
N ALA A 213 -0.31 11.47 24.33
CA ALA A 213 -1.04 11.18 25.56
C ALA A 213 -2.55 11.17 25.34
N ASP A 214 -3.08 12.06 24.50
CA ASP A 214 -4.52 12.11 24.20
C ASP A 214 -4.93 10.90 23.37
N LEU A 215 -4.14 10.52 22.38
CA LEU A 215 -4.39 9.32 21.59
C LEU A 215 -4.37 8.04 22.45
N ALA A 216 -3.40 7.91 23.35
CA ALA A 216 -3.32 6.78 24.26
C ALA A 216 -4.59 6.71 25.16
N LYS A 217 -5.06 7.86 25.64
CA LYS A 217 -6.27 7.98 26.46
C LYS A 217 -7.53 7.56 25.67
N GLU A 218 -7.68 8.02 24.42
CA GLU A 218 -8.80 7.66 23.54
C GLU A 218 -8.86 6.16 23.27
N VAL A 219 -7.69 5.53 23.06
CA VAL A 219 -7.59 4.08 22.86
C VAL A 219 -7.81 3.30 24.16
N GLY A 220 -7.78 3.97 25.32
CA GLY A 220 -7.90 3.34 26.65
C GLY A 220 -6.62 2.63 27.08
N MET A 221 -5.46 3.17 26.69
CA MET A 221 -4.13 2.63 27.02
C MET A 221 -3.29 3.63 27.81
N SER A 222 -2.32 3.12 28.58
CA SER A 222 -1.22 3.97 29.04
C SER A 222 -0.31 4.37 27.86
N VAL A 223 0.38 5.51 27.94
CA VAL A 223 1.29 5.98 26.88
C VAL A 223 2.34 4.91 26.51
N PRO A 224 3.03 4.23 27.46
CA PRO A 224 3.96 3.16 27.11
C PRO A 224 3.28 1.99 26.36
N SER A 225 2.10 1.56 26.80
CA SER A 225 1.34 0.49 26.15
C SER A 225 0.94 0.89 24.72
N TYR A 226 0.45 2.12 24.54
CA TYR A 226 0.12 2.66 23.21
C TYR A 226 1.33 2.65 22.28
N HIS A 227 2.51 3.09 22.73
CA HIS A 227 3.73 3.04 21.92
C HIS A 227 4.07 1.63 21.45
N VAL A 228 3.98 0.62 22.35
CA VAL A 228 4.28 -0.78 22.01
C VAL A 228 3.29 -1.32 20.97
N HIS A 229 1.99 -1.16 21.22
CA HIS A 229 0.96 -1.69 20.31
C HIS A 229 0.96 -0.96 18.97
N PHE A 230 1.13 0.37 18.98
CA PHE A 230 1.23 1.17 17.77
C PHE A 230 2.44 0.75 16.93
N LYS A 231 3.59 0.52 17.57
CA LYS A 231 4.79 0.06 16.90
C LYS A 231 4.63 -1.33 16.32
N ASN A 232 4.01 -2.26 17.04
CA ASN A 232 3.72 -3.61 16.54
C ASN A 232 2.81 -3.61 15.31
N LEU A 233 1.88 -2.64 15.21
CA LEU A 233 0.98 -2.51 14.08
C LEU A 233 1.64 -1.81 12.89
N THR A 234 2.36 -0.69 13.14
CA THR A 234 2.83 0.23 12.08
C THR A 234 4.33 0.16 11.81
N GLY A 235 5.08 -0.58 12.64
CA GLY A 235 6.54 -0.66 12.54
C GLY A 235 7.26 0.60 12.99
N SER A 236 6.61 1.58 13.61
CA SER A 236 7.30 2.80 14.06
C SER A 236 6.60 3.43 15.27
N SER A 237 7.29 4.29 16.00
CA SER A 237 6.63 5.05 17.06
C SER A 237 5.63 6.07 16.46
N PRO A 238 4.60 6.50 17.22
CA PRO A 238 3.58 7.42 16.71
C PRO A 238 4.16 8.68 16.07
N MET A 239 5.12 9.33 16.70
CA MET A 239 5.73 10.56 16.17
C MET A 239 6.65 10.32 14.96
N GLN A 240 7.31 9.16 14.88
CA GLN A 240 8.06 8.77 13.68
C GLN A 240 7.11 8.49 12.52
N TYR A 241 5.98 7.86 12.79
CA TYR A 241 4.92 7.63 11.82
C TYR A 241 4.38 8.94 11.25
N VAL A 242 3.97 9.88 12.11
CA VAL A 242 3.49 11.22 11.71
C VAL A 242 4.54 11.95 10.86
N LYS A 243 5.80 11.90 11.27
CA LYS A 243 6.89 12.52 10.54
C LYS A 243 7.04 11.91 9.13
N ALA A 244 7.00 10.59 9.02
CA ALA A 244 7.05 9.92 7.72
C ALA A 244 5.85 10.31 6.85
N MET A 245 4.63 10.34 7.42
CA MET A 245 3.41 10.80 6.73
C MET A 245 3.58 12.20 6.17
N ARG A 246 4.01 13.17 7.02
CA ARG A 246 4.26 14.56 6.59
C ARG A 246 5.22 14.64 5.41
N LEU A 247 6.32 13.89 5.48
CA LEU A 247 7.32 13.88 4.41
C LEU A 247 6.80 13.25 3.12
N HIS A 248 6.03 12.16 3.20
CA HIS A 248 5.42 11.55 2.03
C HIS A 248 4.35 12.44 1.37
N GLU A 249 3.50 13.09 2.17
CA GLU A 249 2.50 14.03 1.63
C GLU A 249 3.17 15.26 0.98
N ALA A 250 4.19 15.83 1.63
CA ALA A 250 4.97 16.90 1.03
C ALA A 250 5.62 16.47 -0.29
N ARG A 251 6.16 15.24 -0.37
CA ARG A 251 6.71 14.66 -1.60
C ARG A 251 5.67 14.63 -2.72
N LEU A 252 4.44 14.20 -2.43
CA LEU A 252 3.35 14.17 -3.40
C LEU A 252 2.98 15.58 -3.88
N MET A 253 2.87 16.55 -2.97
CA MET A 253 2.59 17.96 -3.33
C MET A 253 3.69 18.53 -4.23
N ILE A 254 4.96 18.28 -3.89
CA ILE A 254 6.13 18.73 -4.65
C ILE A 254 6.16 18.06 -6.04
N ALA A 255 5.88 16.76 -6.12
CA ALA A 255 5.83 16.01 -7.38
C ALA A 255 4.72 16.53 -8.31
N ARG A 256 3.56 16.90 -7.76
CA ARG A 256 2.43 17.50 -8.50
C ARG A 256 2.64 18.98 -8.84
N ARG A 257 3.74 19.60 -8.38
CA ARG A 257 4.00 21.04 -8.52
C ARG A 257 2.88 21.92 -7.95
N SER A 258 2.24 21.49 -6.88
CA SER A 258 1.13 22.20 -6.21
C SER A 258 1.65 23.30 -5.28
N GLY A 259 2.48 24.22 -5.76
CA GLY A 259 3.09 25.29 -5.01
C GLY A 259 4.61 25.15 -4.85
N THR A 260 5.18 25.98 -3.95
CA THR A 260 6.61 25.95 -3.62
C THR A 260 6.94 24.85 -2.61
N ILE A 261 8.22 24.51 -2.48
CA ILE A 261 8.70 23.58 -1.44
C ILE A 261 8.36 24.11 -0.03
N ALA A 262 8.40 25.43 0.16
CA ALA A 262 8.05 26.07 1.43
C ALA A 262 6.55 25.93 1.73
N ASP A 263 5.69 26.09 0.72
CA ASP A 263 4.25 25.88 0.85
C ASP A 263 3.94 24.41 1.20
N ALA A 264 4.58 23.47 0.54
CA ALA A 264 4.43 22.05 0.83
C ALA A 264 4.86 21.72 2.28
N ALA A 265 5.99 22.28 2.74
CA ALA A 265 6.45 22.09 4.11
C ALA A 265 5.46 22.65 5.14
N ALA A 266 4.95 23.86 4.92
CA ALA A 266 3.96 24.49 5.80
C ALA A 266 2.64 23.70 5.82
N SER A 267 2.15 23.28 4.67
CA SER A 267 0.89 22.51 4.52
C SER A 267 0.90 21.19 5.25
N VAL A 268 2.08 20.59 5.45
CA VAL A 268 2.20 19.31 6.19
C VAL A 268 2.60 19.51 7.67
N GLY A 269 2.53 20.75 8.19
CA GLY A 269 2.72 21.07 9.60
C GLY A 269 4.18 21.25 10.04
N TYR A 270 5.11 21.61 9.13
CA TYR A 270 6.44 22.06 9.51
C TYR A 270 6.45 23.57 9.72
N VAL A 271 6.84 24.00 10.91
CA VAL A 271 7.03 25.42 11.25
C VAL A 271 8.36 25.94 10.70
N SER A 272 9.40 25.11 10.69
CA SER A 272 10.75 25.49 10.25
C SER A 272 11.09 24.86 8.88
N PRO A 273 11.27 25.67 7.81
CA PRO A 273 11.75 25.17 6.53
C PRO A 273 13.12 24.48 6.59
N ALA A 274 13.99 24.95 7.50
CA ALA A 274 15.30 24.34 7.70
C ALA A 274 15.18 22.94 8.33
N GLN A 275 14.25 22.75 9.26
CA GLN A 275 13.97 21.44 9.84
C GLN A 275 13.37 20.50 8.78
N PHE A 276 12.41 20.99 8.00
CA PHE A 276 11.84 20.22 6.88
C PHE A 276 12.92 19.74 5.92
N SER A 277 13.80 20.63 5.45
CA SER A 277 14.86 20.28 4.49
C SER A 277 15.81 19.22 5.02
N ARG A 278 16.21 19.31 6.31
CA ARG A 278 17.06 18.27 6.95
C ARG A 278 16.34 16.93 7.06
N ASP A 279 15.08 16.94 7.51
CA ASP A 279 14.29 15.75 7.69
C ASP A 279 13.95 15.08 6.35
N PHE A 280 13.60 15.88 5.34
CA PHE A 280 13.32 15.41 3.99
C PHE A 280 14.55 14.73 3.38
N ARG A 281 15.72 15.38 3.42
CA ARG A 281 16.95 14.80 2.90
C ARG A 281 17.36 13.53 3.64
N ARG A 282 17.20 13.50 4.97
CA ARG A 282 17.50 12.29 5.77
C ARG A 282 16.56 11.13 5.41
N HIS A 283 15.29 11.43 5.13
CA HIS A 283 14.28 10.41 4.83
C HIS A 283 14.41 9.86 3.41
N PHE A 284 14.57 10.74 2.41
CA PHE A 284 14.60 10.35 0.99
C PHE A 284 16.02 10.25 0.40
N GLY A 285 17.07 10.60 1.16
CA GLY A 285 18.45 10.57 0.69
C GLY A 285 18.83 11.72 -0.23
N ARG A 286 17.86 12.57 -0.62
CA ARG A 286 18.04 13.71 -1.55
C ARG A 286 17.18 14.91 -1.12
N THR A 287 17.51 16.08 -1.64
CA THR A 287 16.72 17.30 -1.37
C THR A 287 15.33 17.20 -2.02
N ALA A 288 14.40 18.02 -1.54
CA ALA A 288 13.04 18.09 -2.10
C ALA A 288 13.04 18.45 -3.60
N SER A 289 13.95 19.31 -4.05
CA SER A 289 14.10 19.67 -5.46
C SER A 289 14.65 18.53 -6.32
N GLU A 290 15.61 17.77 -5.79
CA GLU A 290 16.16 16.58 -6.47
C GLU A 290 15.13 15.46 -6.53
N GLU A 291 14.35 15.27 -5.45
CA GLU A 291 13.30 14.26 -5.39
C GLU A 291 12.17 14.55 -6.38
N ALA A 292 11.77 15.82 -6.53
CA ALA A 292 10.77 16.21 -7.53
C ALA A 292 11.17 15.80 -8.96
N LYS A 293 12.43 16.01 -9.32
CA LYS A 293 12.99 15.60 -10.60
C LYS A 293 13.03 14.09 -10.75
N TRP A 294 13.46 13.40 -9.69
CA TRP A 294 13.61 11.96 -9.69
C TRP A 294 12.26 11.24 -9.82
N VAL A 295 11.24 11.67 -9.07
CA VAL A 295 9.87 11.11 -9.15
C VAL A 295 9.32 11.27 -10.57
N HIS A 296 9.50 12.44 -11.17
CA HIS A 296 9.02 12.70 -12.53
C HIS A 296 9.70 11.80 -13.58
N GLN A 297 10.99 11.50 -13.39
CA GLN A 297 11.77 10.67 -14.31
C GLN A 297 11.45 9.17 -14.18
N HIS A 298 11.16 8.66 -12.97
CA HIS A 298 11.12 7.22 -12.69
C HIS A 298 9.73 6.66 -12.38
N LEU A 299 8.81 7.50 -11.88
CA LEU A 299 7.49 7.06 -11.44
C LEU A 299 6.34 7.67 -12.24
N GLY A 300 6.64 8.58 -13.17
CA GLY A 300 5.63 9.33 -13.91
C GLY A 300 4.81 10.28 -13.01
N GLN A 301 3.77 10.88 -13.55
CA GLN A 301 2.83 11.65 -12.73
C GLN A 301 2.01 10.68 -11.87
N GLN A 302 2.25 10.72 -10.57
CA GLN A 302 1.34 10.10 -9.61
C GLN A 302 0.06 10.96 -9.62
N GLY A 303 -0.97 10.47 -10.27
CA GLY A 303 -2.29 11.06 -10.31
C GLY A 303 -2.99 10.95 -8.95
#